data_e264f761e7063f6bbd102609a5d643e0
#
_entry.id   e264f761e7063f6bbd102609a5d643e0
#
_cell.length_a   1.000
_cell.length_b   1.000
_cell.length_c   1.000
_cell.angle_alpha   90.00
_cell.angle_beta   90.00
_cell.angle_gamma   90.00
#
_symmetry.space_group_name_H-M   'P 1'
#
loop_
_entity.id
_entity.type
_entity.pdbx_description
1 polymer ?
#
loop_
_entity_poly.entity_id
_entity_poly.type
_entity_poly.pdbx_seq_one_letter_code
_entity_poly.pdbx_strand_id
1 'polypeptide(L)'
;MPNLPKYPCNSPGCKTLCDGESYCPDHRRQTRQQWDERRGTSAERGYDAAHRRLRVLCFIRDDWRCVDCGWEPNVVTDFRQFELGPPPVKQVLAELRERFSQGEKHLHADHQIPIEKRPDLRFSLDNLRTRCNGCHGAKTMRELRES
;
A
#
# COMPACT_ATOMS: atom_id res chain seq x y z
N MET A 1 27.88 -11.62 -13.11
CA MET A 1 26.80 -12.19 -12.28
C MET A 1 26.43 -13.55 -12.88
N PRO A 2 26.26 -14.63 -12.10
CA PRO A 2 25.86 -15.90 -12.65
C PRO A 2 24.50 -15.78 -13.33
N ASN A 3 24.38 -16.24 -14.57
CA ASN A 3 23.11 -16.29 -15.26
C ASN A 3 22.17 -17.24 -14.51
N LEU A 4 21.04 -16.74 -14.03
CA LEU A 4 19.99 -17.56 -13.45
C LEU A 4 19.49 -18.58 -14.50
N PRO A 5 19.16 -19.82 -14.10
CA PRO A 5 18.61 -20.80 -15.02
C PRO A 5 17.28 -20.31 -15.59
N LYS A 6 17.09 -20.50 -16.91
CA LYS A 6 15.85 -20.15 -17.59
C LYS A 6 14.82 -21.26 -17.41
N TYR A 7 13.60 -20.90 -17.06
CA TYR A 7 12.49 -21.83 -16.88
C TYR A 7 11.40 -21.60 -17.93
N PRO A 8 10.67 -22.63 -18.36
CA PRO A 8 9.53 -22.44 -19.25
C PRO A 8 8.45 -21.59 -18.59
N CYS A 9 7.77 -20.76 -19.39
CA CYS A 9 6.61 -20.00 -18.96
C CYS A 9 5.51 -20.94 -18.42
N ASN A 10 4.91 -20.61 -17.27
CA ASN A 10 3.85 -21.42 -16.65
C ASN A 10 2.49 -21.37 -17.41
N SER A 11 2.39 -20.57 -18.47
CA SER A 11 1.19 -20.55 -19.29
C SER A 11 1.11 -21.80 -20.17
N PRO A 12 0.00 -22.57 -20.15
CA PRO A 12 -0.16 -23.76 -20.96
C PRO A 12 0.13 -23.50 -22.44
N GLY A 13 0.99 -24.33 -23.05
CA GLY A 13 1.36 -24.23 -24.46
C GLY A 13 2.40 -23.15 -24.80
N CYS A 14 2.84 -22.34 -23.86
CA CYS A 14 3.87 -21.33 -24.08
C CYS A 14 5.26 -21.97 -24.04
N LYS A 15 6.06 -21.75 -25.09
CA LYS A 15 7.45 -22.27 -25.21
C LYS A 15 8.50 -21.24 -24.82
N THR A 16 8.12 -20.04 -24.38
CA THR A 16 9.05 -18.96 -24.03
C THR A 16 9.77 -19.29 -22.74
N LEU A 17 11.09 -19.15 -22.73
CA LEU A 17 11.93 -19.31 -21.53
C LEU A 17 11.99 -17.97 -20.78
N CYS A 18 11.80 -18.02 -19.47
CA CYS A 18 11.78 -16.88 -18.55
C CYS A 18 13.04 -16.86 -17.68
N ASP A 19 13.61 -15.68 -17.46
CA ASP A 19 14.77 -15.47 -16.60
C ASP A 19 14.34 -15.29 -15.14
N GLY A 20 14.15 -16.40 -14.41
CA GLY A 20 13.76 -16.39 -12.99
C GLY A 20 12.31 -15.99 -12.68
N GLU A 21 11.51 -15.72 -13.71
CA GLU A 21 10.10 -15.34 -13.61
C GLU A 21 9.18 -16.51 -13.96
N SER A 22 8.01 -16.60 -13.32
CA SER A 22 7.03 -17.67 -13.58
C SER A 22 6.33 -17.55 -14.94
N TYR A 23 6.24 -16.33 -15.50
CA TYR A 23 5.55 -16.04 -16.76
C TYR A 23 6.43 -15.18 -17.66
N CYS A 24 6.35 -15.41 -18.98
CA CYS A 24 6.95 -14.51 -19.97
C CYS A 24 6.26 -13.11 -19.92
N PRO A 25 6.89 -12.05 -20.47
CA PRO A 25 6.35 -10.69 -20.41
C PRO A 25 4.90 -10.57 -20.87
N ASP A 26 4.51 -11.29 -21.94
CA ASP A 26 3.14 -11.25 -22.48
C ASP A 26 2.13 -11.91 -21.56
N HIS A 27 2.43 -13.12 -21.07
CA HIS A 27 1.54 -13.81 -20.14
C HIS A 27 1.47 -13.12 -18.76
N ARG A 28 2.55 -12.49 -18.31
CA ARG A 28 2.55 -11.65 -17.11
C ARG A 28 1.62 -10.45 -17.28
N ARG A 29 1.63 -9.80 -18.46
CA ARG A 29 0.71 -8.69 -18.79
C ARG A 29 -0.74 -9.17 -18.81
N GLN A 30 -1.03 -10.30 -19.46
CA GLN A 30 -2.36 -10.88 -19.52
C GLN A 30 -2.89 -11.28 -18.13
N THR A 31 -2.07 -11.96 -17.33
CA THR A 31 -2.42 -12.34 -15.96
C THR A 31 -2.71 -11.10 -15.12
N ARG A 32 -1.87 -10.06 -15.21
CA ARG A 32 -2.10 -8.81 -14.51
C ARG A 32 -3.40 -8.14 -14.93
N GLN A 33 -3.68 -8.06 -16.24
CA GLN A 33 -4.92 -7.50 -16.77
C GLN A 33 -6.15 -8.26 -16.25
N GLN A 34 -6.14 -9.59 -16.28
CA GLN A 34 -7.23 -10.43 -15.73
C GLN A 34 -7.43 -10.20 -14.23
N TRP A 35 -6.34 -10.04 -13.47
CA TRP A 35 -6.41 -9.70 -12.04
C TRP A 35 -7.03 -8.32 -11.82
N ASP A 36 -6.62 -7.32 -12.60
CA ASP A 36 -7.13 -5.95 -12.50
C ASP A 36 -8.63 -5.89 -12.87
N GLU A 37 -9.05 -6.59 -13.91
CA GLU A 37 -10.45 -6.73 -14.32
C GLU A 37 -11.31 -7.37 -13.22
N ARG A 38 -10.84 -8.48 -12.62
CA ARG A 38 -11.55 -9.15 -11.50
C ARG A 38 -11.58 -8.30 -10.24
N ARG A 39 -10.54 -7.57 -10.00
CA ARG A 39 -10.38 -6.73 -8.80
C ARG A 39 -11.27 -5.49 -8.83
N GLY A 40 -11.67 -5.02 -10.00
CA GLY A 40 -12.41 -3.79 -10.20
C GLY A 40 -11.58 -2.52 -9.94
N THR A 41 -12.18 -1.37 -10.16
CA THR A 41 -11.57 -0.06 -9.93
C THR A 41 -11.32 0.20 -8.44
N SER A 42 -10.42 1.13 -8.12
CA SER A 42 -10.19 1.53 -6.72
C SER A 42 -11.44 2.14 -6.07
N ALA A 43 -12.33 2.79 -6.86
CA ALA A 43 -13.58 3.32 -6.36
C ALA A 43 -14.57 2.22 -5.99
N GLU A 44 -14.72 1.19 -6.84
CA GLU A 44 -15.56 0.01 -6.56
C GLU A 44 -15.10 -0.75 -5.31
N ARG A 45 -13.79 -0.78 -5.07
CA ARG A 45 -13.20 -1.37 -3.87
C ARG A 45 -13.26 -0.47 -2.63
N GLY A 46 -13.93 0.68 -2.72
CA GLY A 46 -14.10 1.54 -1.58
C GLY A 46 -13.04 2.63 -1.38
N TYR A 47 -12.06 2.78 -2.29
CA TYR A 47 -11.02 3.80 -2.22
C TYR A 47 -11.35 5.03 -3.08
N ASP A 48 -12.55 5.57 -2.89
CA ASP A 48 -13.07 6.74 -3.61
C ASP A 48 -12.53 8.08 -3.09
N ALA A 49 -13.11 9.20 -3.55
CA ALA A 49 -12.69 10.54 -3.14
C ALA A 49 -12.91 10.79 -1.63
N ALA A 50 -13.98 10.22 -1.06
CA ALA A 50 -14.28 10.34 0.37
C ALA A 50 -13.22 9.63 1.20
N HIS A 51 -12.85 8.40 0.83
CA HIS A 51 -11.76 7.67 1.47
C HIS A 51 -10.42 8.41 1.37
N ARG A 52 -10.10 9.04 0.22
CA ARG A 52 -8.86 9.82 0.07
C ARG A 52 -8.80 11.00 1.04
N ARG A 53 -9.93 11.70 1.28
CA ARG A 53 -10.00 12.78 2.28
C ARG A 53 -9.82 12.24 3.69
N LEU A 54 -10.51 11.16 4.01
CA LEU A 54 -10.45 10.52 5.31
C LEU A 54 -9.04 10.01 5.64
N ARG A 55 -8.33 9.48 4.65
CA ARG A 55 -6.92 9.09 4.77
C ARG A 55 -6.03 10.24 5.24
N VAL A 56 -6.21 11.44 4.67
CA VAL A 56 -5.44 12.62 5.06
C VAL A 56 -5.75 13.02 6.49
N LEU A 57 -7.03 13.01 6.89
CA LEU A 57 -7.44 13.29 8.27
C LEU A 57 -6.86 12.28 9.26
N CYS A 58 -6.82 10.99 8.88
CA CYS A 58 -6.18 9.95 9.67
C CYS A 58 -4.69 10.25 9.89
N PHE A 59 -3.97 10.61 8.83
CA PHE A 59 -2.55 10.96 8.93
C PHE A 59 -2.30 12.19 9.81
N ILE A 60 -3.13 13.23 9.69
CA ILE A 60 -3.03 14.43 10.52
C ILE A 60 -3.31 14.10 11.98
N ARG A 61 -4.37 13.34 12.28
CA ARG A 61 -4.73 12.91 13.64
C ARG A 61 -3.60 12.14 14.30
N ASP A 62 -2.96 11.23 13.55
CA ASP A 62 -1.88 10.35 14.03
C ASP A 62 -0.49 11.01 13.87
N ASP A 63 -0.48 12.34 13.60
CA ASP A 63 0.73 13.15 13.52
C ASP A 63 1.76 12.61 12.50
N TRP A 64 1.26 12.05 11.38
CA TRP A 64 2.07 11.47 10.30
C TRP A 64 2.98 10.32 10.76
N ARG A 65 2.64 9.65 11.85
CA ARG A 65 3.39 8.54 12.43
C ARG A 65 2.68 7.22 12.30
N CYS A 66 3.46 6.16 12.11
CA CYS A 66 2.94 4.81 12.31
C CYS A 66 2.59 4.60 13.78
N VAL A 67 1.33 4.28 14.09
CA VAL A 67 0.87 4.10 15.48
C VAL A 67 1.50 2.88 16.15
N ASP A 68 1.98 1.89 15.38
CA ASP A 68 2.55 0.66 15.92
C ASP A 68 4.05 0.77 16.20
N CYS A 69 4.83 1.44 15.33
CA CYS A 69 6.31 1.51 15.47
C CYS A 69 6.87 2.93 15.55
N GLY A 70 6.04 3.96 15.49
CA GLY A 70 6.45 5.36 15.58
C GLY A 70 7.18 5.91 14.36
N TRP A 71 7.37 5.11 13.30
CA TRP A 71 8.05 5.59 12.11
C TRP A 71 7.29 6.74 11.43
N GLU A 72 8.02 7.76 11.00
CA GLU A 72 7.49 8.92 10.26
C GLU A 72 8.30 9.17 8.98
N PRO A 73 7.72 9.86 7.96
CA PRO A 73 8.45 10.30 6.78
C PRO A 73 9.51 11.36 7.10
N ASN A 74 10.61 11.41 6.33
CA ASN A 74 11.72 12.34 6.58
C ASN A 74 11.26 13.80 6.59
N VAL A 75 10.34 14.20 5.71
CA VAL A 75 9.82 15.57 5.70
C VAL A 75 9.18 15.95 7.04
N VAL A 76 8.53 15.02 7.73
CA VAL A 76 7.96 15.28 9.06
C VAL A 76 9.06 15.40 10.11
N THR A 77 10.05 14.51 10.05
CA THR A 77 11.22 14.55 10.93
C THR A 77 11.98 15.85 10.77
N ASP A 78 12.21 16.31 9.55
CA ASP A 78 12.93 17.57 9.26
C ASP A 78 12.18 18.78 9.84
N PHE A 79 10.85 18.85 9.65
CA PHE A 79 10.05 19.93 10.24
C PHE A 79 10.11 19.96 11.78
N ARG A 80 10.16 18.79 12.43
CA ARG A 80 10.31 18.69 13.88
C ARG A 80 11.70 19.08 14.34
N GLN A 81 12.73 18.58 13.64
CA GLN A 81 14.12 18.82 14.00
C GLN A 81 14.50 20.31 13.92
N PHE A 82 13.95 21.01 12.94
CA PHE A 82 14.21 22.44 12.73
C PHE A 82 13.16 23.37 13.34
N GLU A 83 12.22 22.83 14.12
CA GLU A 83 11.15 23.60 14.78
C GLU A 83 10.33 24.47 13.80
N LEU A 84 10.15 24.02 12.58
CA LEU A 84 9.44 24.73 11.51
C LEU A 84 7.91 24.66 11.65
N GLY A 85 7.41 24.08 12.74
CA GLY A 85 5.97 23.85 12.96
C GLY A 85 5.45 22.59 12.29
N PRO A 86 4.11 22.46 12.11
CA PRO A 86 3.53 21.29 11.48
C PRO A 86 3.92 21.23 9.99
N PRO A 87 4.31 20.04 9.48
CA PRO A 87 4.71 19.91 8.10
C PRO A 87 3.54 20.20 7.14
N PRO A 88 3.78 20.88 6.00
CA PRO A 88 2.74 21.17 5.02
C PRO A 88 2.18 19.88 4.43
N VAL A 89 0.86 19.70 4.52
CA VAL A 89 0.15 18.50 4.06
C VAL A 89 0.52 18.12 2.61
N LYS A 90 0.62 19.12 1.72
CA LYS A 90 0.96 18.88 0.30
C LYS A 90 2.37 18.29 0.13
N GLN A 91 3.35 18.76 0.90
CA GLN A 91 4.73 18.26 0.84
C GLN A 91 4.82 16.83 1.35
N VAL A 92 4.22 16.54 2.50
CA VAL A 92 4.18 15.18 3.05
C VAL A 92 3.49 14.20 2.09
N LEU A 93 2.37 14.59 1.48
CA LEU A 93 1.69 13.75 0.51
C LEU A 93 2.51 13.53 -0.77
N ALA A 94 3.28 14.52 -1.21
CA ALA A 94 4.18 14.38 -2.36
C ALA A 94 5.31 13.39 -2.06
N GLU A 95 5.96 13.51 -0.90
CA GLU A 95 7.00 12.56 -0.47
C GLU A 95 6.44 11.13 -0.33
N LEU A 96 5.28 10.96 0.30
CA LEU A 96 4.65 9.64 0.43
C LEU A 96 4.33 9.01 -0.93
N ARG A 97 3.94 9.82 -1.92
CA ARG A 97 3.69 9.33 -3.29
C ARG A 97 4.97 8.88 -3.96
N GLU A 98 6.05 9.67 -3.83
CA GLU A 98 7.36 9.34 -4.37
C GLU A 98 7.90 8.04 -3.78
N ARG A 99 7.92 7.91 -2.46
CA ARG A 99 8.33 6.69 -1.76
C ARG A 99 7.49 5.47 -2.13
N PHE A 100 6.18 5.67 -2.29
CA PHE A 100 5.30 4.60 -2.76
C PHE A 100 5.68 4.13 -4.17
N SER A 101 5.99 5.06 -5.09
CA SER A 101 6.36 4.74 -6.47
C SER A 101 7.69 3.97 -6.55
N GLN A 102 8.60 4.22 -5.61
CA GLN A 102 9.91 3.57 -5.49
C GLN A 102 9.87 2.27 -4.66
N GLY A 103 8.71 1.88 -4.14
CA GLY A 103 8.55 0.71 -3.29
C GLY A 103 9.16 0.87 -1.89
N GLU A 104 9.48 2.11 -1.48
CA GLU A 104 10.06 2.41 -0.19
C GLU A 104 9.04 2.39 0.95
N LYS A 105 9.55 2.56 2.18
CA LYS A 105 8.72 2.66 3.37
C LYS A 105 7.82 3.90 3.29
N HIS A 106 6.51 3.71 3.46
CA HIS A 106 5.49 4.75 3.35
C HIS A 106 4.32 4.48 4.32
N LEU A 107 3.38 5.43 4.44
CA LEU A 107 2.23 5.34 5.33
C LEU A 107 0.97 4.89 4.58
N HIS A 108 0.19 4.06 5.27
CA HIS A 108 -1.17 3.68 4.90
C HIS A 108 -2.16 4.16 5.96
N ALA A 109 -3.35 4.60 5.54
CA ALA A 109 -4.51 4.65 6.43
C ALA A 109 -5.19 3.27 6.36
N ASP A 110 -5.06 2.51 7.41
CA ASP A 110 -5.47 1.12 7.51
C ASP A 110 -6.71 0.98 8.39
N HIS A 111 -7.70 0.22 7.95
CA HIS A 111 -8.88 -0.08 8.75
C HIS A 111 -8.54 -1.07 9.86
N GLN A 112 -8.86 -0.71 11.11
CA GLN A 112 -8.67 -1.63 12.24
C GLN A 112 -9.53 -2.88 12.09
N ILE A 113 -10.80 -2.67 11.75
CA ILE A 113 -11.75 -3.73 11.37
C ILE A 113 -11.89 -3.68 9.85
N PRO A 114 -11.59 -4.76 9.13
CA PRO A 114 -11.69 -4.81 7.68
C PRO A 114 -13.09 -4.42 7.17
N ILE A 115 -13.14 -3.72 6.02
CA ILE A 115 -14.39 -3.25 5.42
C ILE A 115 -15.34 -4.41 5.13
N GLU A 116 -14.79 -5.57 4.75
CA GLU A 116 -15.57 -6.78 4.46
C GLU A 116 -16.34 -7.28 5.70
N LYS A 117 -15.77 -7.10 6.90
CA LYS A 117 -16.42 -7.47 8.17
C LYS A 117 -17.39 -6.41 8.68
N ARG A 118 -17.08 -5.13 8.46
CA ARG A 118 -17.87 -3.99 8.93
C ARG A 118 -17.91 -2.87 7.86
N PRO A 119 -18.73 -3.04 6.81
CA PRO A 119 -18.87 -2.03 5.75
C PRO A 119 -19.38 -0.67 6.25
N ASP A 120 -20.15 -0.65 7.34
CA ASP A 120 -20.66 0.53 8.01
C ASP A 120 -19.54 1.42 8.58
N LEU A 121 -18.39 0.85 8.95
CA LEU A 121 -17.23 1.56 9.48
C LEU A 121 -16.25 2.04 8.40
N ARG A 122 -16.60 1.89 7.12
CA ARG A 122 -15.74 2.27 5.99
C ARG A 122 -15.27 3.73 6.06
N PHE A 123 -16.15 4.63 6.46
CA PHE A 123 -15.89 6.06 6.57
C PHE A 123 -15.71 6.55 8.00
N SER A 124 -15.53 5.64 8.95
CA SER A 124 -15.25 6.01 10.34
C SER A 124 -13.76 6.32 10.51
N LEU A 125 -13.44 7.56 10.90
CA LEU A 125 -12.06 7.93 11.22
C LEU A 125 -11.52 7.11 12.41
N ASP A 126 -12.40 6.73 13.34
CA ASP A 126 -12.02 5.90 14.50
C ASP A 126 -11.66 4.49 14.14
N ASN A 127 -12.14 4.00 13.00
CA ASN A 127 -11.74 2.71 12.44
C ASN A 127 -10.45 2.77 11.61
N LEU A 128 -9.88 3.95 11.37
CA LEU A 128 -8.64 4.13 10.62
C LEU A 128 -7.45 4.36 11.56
N ARG A 129 -6.30 3.81 11.20
CA ARG A 129 -5.01 4.05 11.87
C ARG A 129 -3.90 4.22 10.83
N THR A 130 -2.99 5.14 11.13
CA THR A 130 -1.80 5.34 10.30
C THR A 130 -0.78 4.25 10.58
N ARG A 131 -0.45 3.43 9.58
CA ARG A 131 0.56 2.37 9.67
C ARG A 131 1.57 2.48 8.54
N CYS A 132 2.84 2.19 8.82
CA CYS A 132 3.80 1.99 7.74
C CYS A 132 3.53 0.65 7.03
N ASN A 133 4.02 0.50 5.80
CA ASN A 133 3.82 -0.73 5.00
C ASN A 133 4.25 -2.01 5.72
N GLY A 134 5.32 -1.99 6.53
CA GLY A 134 5.74 -3.14 7.32
C GLY A 134 4.72 -3.54 8.39
N CYS A 135 4.24 -2.58 9.20
CA CYS A 135 3.24 -2.83 10.24
C CYS A 135 1.88 -3.19 9.64
N HIS A 136 1.47 -2.54 8.54
CA HIS A 136 0.27 -2.91 7.78
C HIS A 136 0.34 -4.35 7.27
N GLY A 137 1.47 -4.76 6.64
CA GLY A 137 1.67 -6.12 6.19
C GLY A 137 1.64 -7.15 7.33
N ALA A 138 2.27 -6.84 8.48
CA ALA A 138 2.26 -7.71 9.66
C ALA A 138 0.83 -7.91 10.21
N LYS A 139 0.01 -6.85 10.23
CA LYS A 139 -1.41 -6.95 10.60
C LYS A 139 -2.17 -7.85 9.63
N THR A 140 -2.05 -7.61 8.32
CA THR A 140 -2.72 -8.42 7.29
C THR A 140 -2.38 -9.90 7.41
N MET A 141 -1.09 -10.23 7.65
CA MET A 141 -0.66 -11.61 7.85
C MET A 141 -1.23 -12.26 9.11
N ARG A 142 -1.46 -11.50 10.18
CA ARG A 142 -2.15 -12.01 11.38
C ARG A 142 -3.62 -12.30 11.08
N GLU A 143 -4.32 -11.36 10.46
CA GLU A 143 -5.73 -11.52 10.10
C GLU A 143 -5.99 -12.73 9.21
N LEU A 144 -5.07 -13.00 8.26
CA LEU A 144 -5.14 -14.18 7.39
C LEU A 144 -4.93 -15.52 8.13
N ARG A 145 -4.23 -15.52 9.27
CA ARG A 145 -4.02 -16.72 10.07
C ARG A 145 -5.18 -16.99 11.04
N GLU A 146 -5.96 -15.97 11.34
CA GLU A 146 -7.09 -16.02 12.28
C GLU A 146 -8.45 -16.21 11.55
N SER A 147 -8.43 -16.22 10.21
CA SER A 147 -9.60 -16.44 9.34
C SER A 147 -9.80 -17.89 8.97
#